data_ccdccbeec930b16f3d3115f903f5c452
#
_entry.id   ccdccbeec930b16f3d3115f903f5c452
#
_cell.length_a   1.000
_cell.length_b   1.000
_cell.length_c   1.000
_cell.angle_alpha   90.00
_cell.angle_beta   90.00
_cell.angle_gamma   90.00
#
_symmetry.space_group_name_H-M   'P 1'
#
loop_
_entity.id
_entity.type
_entity.pdbx_description
1 polymer ?
#
loop_
_entity_poly.entity_id
_entity_poly.type
_entity_poly.pdbx_seq_one_letter_code
_entity_poly.pdbx_strand_id
1 'polypeptide(L)'
;MPNSRLHLISFDIPLPADYGGVMDVFYKIKALHEAGIAVILHCFQYRERKPQAELEKYCAEVHYYPRDLGPLSILSSQPFIVRSRASKALLKNLLKDNVPILFEGLHSCAFIADKRLEDRLKIVRMHNVEWEYYRNLNALESRFWKKIYFAMESKKLQLFENQVISHANIILTISPDDTAYFEERLEKQALAKPPRIVLCAAFSSQYGC
;
A
#
# COMPACT_ATOMS: atom_id res chain seq x y z
N MET A 1 -1.92 1.11 29.19
CA MET A 1 -0.93 1.53 28.19
C MET A 1 -1.53 2.69 27.40
N PRO A 2 -0.78 3.72 26.98
CA PRO A 2 -1.36 4.74 26.12
C PRO A 2 -1.93 4.03 24.88
N ASN A 3 -3.15 4.38 24.48
CA ASN A 3 -3.81 3.84 23.30
C ASN A 3 -2.95 4.13 22.06
N SER A 4 -2.13 3.17 21.64
CA SER A 4 -1.34 3.30 20.42
C SER A 4 -2.31 3.39 19.23
N ARG A 5 -2.20 4.45 18.42
CA ARG A 5 -3.02 4.67 17.23
C ARG A 5 -2.19 4.47 15.97
N LEU A 6 -2.82 4.03 14.90
CA LEU A 6 -2.18 3.77 13.62
C LEU A 6 -3.13 4.10 12.47
N HIS A 7 -2.70 4.91 11.49
CA HIS A 7 -3.36 4.99 10.21
C HIS A 7 -2.98 3.77 9.36
N LEU A 8 -3.96 3.04 8.86
CA LEU A 8 -3.78 1.94 7.91
C LEU A 8 -4.45 2.32 6.60
N ILE A 9 -3.66 2.42 5.52
CA ILE A 9 -4.17 2.77 4.19
C ILE A 9 -4.24 1.50 3.35
N SER A 10 -5.46 1.00 3.14
CA SER A 10 -5.73 -0.18 2.31
C SER A 10 -5.98 0.21 0.87
N PHE A 11 -5.44 -0.57 -0.06
CA PHE A 11 -5.66 -0.37 -1.50
C PHE A 11 -7.08 -0.71 -1.97
N ASP A 12 -7.85 -1.45 -1.16
CA ASP A 12 -9.26 -1.83 -1.39
C ASP A 12 -9.99 -1.92 -0.04
N ILE A 13 -11.30 -2.15 -0.05
CA ILE A 13 -12.07 -2.47 1.15
C ILE A 13 -11.73 -3.92 1.55
N PRO A 14 -11.23 -4.20 2.78
CA PRO A 14 -10.73 -5.52 3.16
C PRO A 14 -11.82 -6.57 3.41
N LEU A 15 -13.09 -6.22 3.25
CA LEU A 15 -14.24 -7.13 3.34
C LEU A 15 -15.12 -7.05 2.07
N PRO A 16 -15.67 -8.21 1.61
CA PRO A 16 -15.38 -9.56 2.08
C PRO A 16 -13.92 -9.95 1.85
N ALA A 17 -13.34 -10.75 2.76
CA ALA A 17 -11.94 -11.22 2.68
C ALA A 17 -11.86 -12.43 1.71
N ASP A 18 -12.01 -12.18 0.41
CA ASP A 18 -12.24 -13.17 -0.65
C ASP A 18 -11.04 -13.36 -1.61
N TYR A 19 -9.96 -12.59 -1.45
CA TYR A 19 -8.69 -12.80 -2.15
C TYR A 19 -7.48 -12.39 -1.28
N GLY A 20 -6.30 -12.94 -1.60
CA GLY A 20 -5.12 -12.91 -0.73
C GLY A 20 -4.76 -11.54 -0.16
N GLY A 21 -4.73 -10.48 -0.99
CA GLY A 21 -4.36 -9.13 -0.53
C GLY A 21 -5.34 -8.55 0.50
N VAL A 22 -6.65 -8.66 0.29
CA VAL A 22 -7.64 -8.15 1.26
C VAL A 22 -7.76 -9.04 2.49
N MET A 23 -7.51 -10.35 2.36
CA MET A 23 -7.41 -11.28 3.50
C MET A 23 -6.28 -10.85 4.44
N ASP A 24 -5.08 -10.63 3.90
CA ASP A 24 -3.92 -10.19 4.68
C ASP A 24 -4.22 -8.87 5.43
N VAL A 25 -4.84 -7.89 4.77
CA VAL A 25 -5.23 -6.63 5.41
C VAL A 25 -6.26 -6.84 6.50
N PHE A 26 -7.32 -7.63 6.26
CA PHE A 26 -8.38 -7.85 7.23
C PHE A 26 -7.87 -8.56 8.50
N TYR A 27 -7.14 -9.66 8.35
CA TYR A 27 -6.59 -10.37 9.51
C TYR A 27 -5.54 -9.55 10.26
N LYS A 28 -4.78 -8.71 9.58
CA LYS A 28 -3.88 -7.75 10.21
C LYS A 28 -4.64 -6.73 11.06
N ILE A 29 -5.76 -6.18 10.56
CA ILE A 29 -6.62 -5.28 11.34
C ILE A 29 -7.10 -5.97 12.61
N LYS A 30 -7.55 -7.24 12.53
CA LYS A 30 -7.96 -8.01 13.70
C LYS A 30 -6.82 -8.19 14.69
N ALA A 31 -5.64 -8.61 14.23
CA ALA A 31 -4.46 -8.79 15.07
C ALA A 31 -4.02 -7.48 15.77
N LEU A 32 -4.07 -6.35 15.05
CA LEU A 32 -3.79 -5.02 15.63
C LEU A 32 -4.82 -4.64 16.70
N HIS A 33 -6.10 -4.90 16.44
CA HIS A 33 -7.18 -4.69 17.41
C HIS A 33 -6.97 -5.53 18.68
N GLU A 34 -6.69 -6.82 18.54
CA GLU A 34 -6.39 -7.74 19.64
C GLU A 34 -5.15 -7.31 20.45
N ALA A 35 -4.16 -6.70 19.77
CA ALA A 35 -2.99 -6.10 20.40
C ALA A 35 -3.26 -4.74 21.09
N GLY A 36 -4.49 -4.24 21.06
CA GLY A 36 -4.89 -2.98 21.69
C GLY A 36 -4.47 -1.73 20.88
N ILE A 37 -4.20 -1.87 19.59
CA ILE A 37 -3.85 -0.77 18.69
C ILE A 37 -5.13 -0.24 18.03
N ALA A 38 -5.42 1.05 18.22
CA ALA A 38 -6.57 1.72 17.62
C ALA A 38 -6.30 2.07 16.16
N VAL A 39 -6.84 1.28 15.23
CA VAL A 39 -6.65 1.45 13.79
C VAL A 39 -7.60 2.53 13.26
N ILE A 40 -7.05 3.53 12.54
CA ILE A 40 -7.79 4.47 11.69
C ILE A 40 -7.64 3.94 10.25
N LEU A 41 -8.69 3.28 9.75
CA LEU A 41 -8.67 2.61 8.47
C LEU A 41 -9.08 3.55 7.33
N HIS A 42 -8.29 3.55 6.26
CA HIS A 42 -8.56 4.28 5.02
C HIS A 42 -8.68 3.27 3.87
N CYS A 43 -9.88 3.17 3.27
CA CYS A 43 -10.16 2.22 2.20
C CYS A 43 -10.46 2.93 0.89
N PHE A 44 -9.93 2.39 -0.22
CA PHE A 44 -10.34 2.81 -1.56
C PHE A 44 -11.40 1.87 -2.09
N GLN A 45 -12.52 2.47 -2.61
CA GLN A 45 -13.58 1.69 -3.25
C GLN A 45 -13.13 1.28 -4.66
N TYR A 46 -13.11 -0.02 -4.89
CA TYR A 46 -12.80 -0.59 -6.19
C TYR A 46 -13.88 -1.55 -6.64
N ARG A 47 -14.28 -1.44 -7.92
CA ARG A 47 -15.39 -2.21 -8.49
C ARG A 47 -16.68 -2.02 -7.68
N GLU A 48 -17.39 -3.11 -7.37
CA GLU A 48 -18.67 -3.10 -6.66
C GLU A 48 -18.54 -3.23 -5.14
N ARG A 49 -17.31 -3.18 -4.58
CA ARG A 49 -17.11 -3.26 -3.14
C ARG A 49 -17.72 -2.06 -2.43
N LYS A 50 -18.58 -2.34 -1.47
CA LYS A 50 -19.31 -1.34 -0.69
C LYS A 50 -18.75 -1.24 0.72
N PRO A 51 -18.96 -0.10 1.41
CA PRO A 51 -18.66 0.03 2.82
C PRO A 51 -19.21 -1.12 3.65
N GLN A 52 -18.44 -1.58 4.64
CA GLN A 52 -18.74 -2.74 5.48
C GLN A 52 -18.77 -2.32 6.94
N ALA A 53 -19.96 -2.32 7.57
CA ALA A 53 -20.14 -1.96 8.98
C ALA A 53 -19.36 -2.89 9.93
N GLU A 54 -19.05 -4.11 9.50
CA GLU A 54 -18.25 -5.05 10.31
C GLU A 54 -16.85 -4.52 10.63
N LEU A 55 -16.25 -3.68 9.77
CA LEU A 55 -14.93 -3.09 10.00
C LEU A 55 -14.91 -2.16 11.22
N GLU A 56 -16.04 -1.55 11.58
CA GLU A 56 -16.19 -0.68 12.74
C GLU A 56 -16.00 -1.44 14.07
N LYS A 57 -16.12 -2.77 14.07
CA LYS A 57 -15.87 -3.60 15.25
C LYS A 57 -14.37 -3.67 15.60
N TYR A 58 -13.50 -3.50 14.61
CA TYR A 58 -12.05 -3.69 14.73
C TYR A 58 -11.26 -2.39 14.57
N CYS A 59 -11.90 -1.32 14.07
CA CYS A 59 -11.26 -0.05 13.78
C CYS A 59 -11.86 1.07 14.65
N ALA A 60 -11.04 2.01 15.09
CA ALA A 60 -11.50 3.21 15.77
C ALA A 60 -12.24 4.18 14.83
N GLU A 61 -11.79 4.23 13.58
CA GLU A 61 -12.41 5.02 12.51
C GLU A 61 -12.27 4.27 11.18
N VAL A 62 -13.28 4.39 10.29
CA VAL A 62 -13.21 3.84 8.92
C VAL A 62 -13.59 4.93 7.93
N HIS A 63 -12.69 5.19 6.98
CA HIS A 63 -12.88 6.18 5.93
C HIS A 63 -12.85 5.53 4.55
N TYR A 64 -13.80 5.86 3.69
CA TYR A 64 -13.92 5.33 2.34
C TYR A 64 -13.69 6.42 1.30
N TYR A 65 -12.89 6.11 0.28
CA TYR A 65 -12.55 7.04 -0.79
C TYR A 65 -12.85 6.42 -2.16
N PRO A 66 -13.44 7.17 -3.09
CA PRO A 66 -13.54 6.72 -4.47
C PRO A 66 -12.15 6.72 -5.13
N ARG A 67 -11.93 5.79 -6.06
CA ARG A 67 -10.77 5.86 -6.96
C ARG A 67 -11.04 6.84 -8.10
N ASP A 68 -10.02 7.62 -8.46
CA ASP A 68 -10.03 8.44 -9.67
C ASP A 68 -9.61 7.60 -10.88
N LEU A 69 -10.60 7.15 -11.66
CA LEU A 69 -10.40 6.36 -12.87
C LEU A 69 -10.40 7.22 -14.15
N GLY A 70 -10.35 8.54 -14.01
CA GLY A 70 -10.35 9.47 -15.13
C GLY A 70 -9.11 9.33 -16.02
N PRO A 71 -9.21 9.74 -17.32
CA PRO A 71 -8.13 9.59 -18.31
C PRO A 71 -6.86 10.38 -17.92
N LEU A 72 -6.99 11.48 -17.19
CA LEU A 72 -5.86 12.26 -16.70
C LEU A 72 -4.99 11.47 -15.69
N SER A 73 -5.55 10.50 -15.00
CA SER A 73 -4.80 9.62 -14.11
C SER A 73 -3.85 8.70 -14.85
N ILE A 74 -4.17 8.31 -16.10
CA ILE A 74 -3.31 7.49 -16.96
C ILE A 74 -2.12 8.30 -17.49
N LEU A 75 -2.33 9.59 -17.78
CA LEU A 75 -1.30 10.50 -18.33
C LEU A 75 -0.35 11.04 -17.24
N SER A 76 -0.59 10.74 -15.98
CA SER A 76 0.26 11.14 -14.86
C SER A 76 1.65 10.51 -14.95
N SER A 77 2.66 11.20 -14.40
CA SER A 77 4.00 10.63 -14.17
C SER A 77 4.00 9.53 -13.10
N GLN A 78 3.04 9.57 -12.15
CA GLN A 78 2.84 8.47 -11.19
C GLN A 78 2.17 7.28 -11.88
N PRO A 79 2.44 6.03 -11.41
CA PRO A 79 1.72 4.85 -11.87
C PRO A 79 0.21 4.99 -11.70
N PHE A 80 -0.57 4.49 -12.65
CA PHE A 80 -2.04 4.59 -12.59
C PHE A 80 -2.64 3.99 -11.32
N ILE A 81 -2.11 2.84 -10.87
CA ILE A 81 -2.59 2.18 -9.65
C ILE A 81 -2.39 3.04 -8.39
N VAL A 82 -1.36 3.89 -8.36
CA VAL A 82 -1.07 4.84 -7.29
C VAL A 82 -1.88 6.12 -7.48
N ARG A 83 -1.80 6.73 -8.67
CA ARG A 83 -2.45 8.01 -8.98
C ARG A 83 -3.96 7.95 -8.79
N SER A 84 -4.58 6.84 -9.17
CA SER A 84 -6.03 6.64 -8.99
C SER A 84 -6.47 6.63 -7.51
N ARG A 85 -5.53 6.55 -6.56
CA ARG A 85 -5.75 6.59 -5.11
C ARG A 85 -5.23 7.87 -4.44
N ALA A 86 -4.80 8.86 -5.21
CA ALA A 86 -4.31 10.14 -4.68
C ALA A 86 -5.46 11.06 -4.24
N SER A 87 -6.23 10.65 -3.23
CA SER A 87 -7.37 11.39 -2.69
C SER A 87 -6.96 12.55 -1.79
N LYS A 88 -7.38 13.78 -2.11
CA LYS A 88 -7.18 14.96 -1.25
C LYS A 88 -7.85 14.79 0.13
N ALA A 89 -8.97 14.08 0.19
CA ALA A 89 -9.67 13.79 1.44
C ALA A 89 -8.85 12.84 2.34
N LEU A 90 -8.18 11.81 1.76
CA LEU A 90 -7.24 10.98 2.49
C LEU A 90 -6.13 11.85 3.12
N LEU A 91 -5.46 12.66 2.31
CA LEU A 91 -4.38 13.51 2.81
C LEU A 91 -4.85 14.45 3.92
N LYS A 92 -6.04 15.08 3.77
CA LYS A 92 -6.65 15.90 4.82
C LYS A 92 -6.86 15.13 6.13
N ASN A 93 -7.29 13.87 6.04
CA ASN A 93 -7.46 13.01 7.23
C ASN A 93 -6.12 12.64 7.86
N LEU A 94 -5.11 12.30 7.08
CA LEU A 94 -3.76 12.03 7.58
C LEU A 94 -3.14 13.22 8.31
N LEU A 95 -3.45 14.44 7.90
CA LEU A 95 -2.92 15.68 8.51
C LEU A 95 -3.63 16.11 9.79
N LYS A 96 -4.63 15.37 10.29
CA LYS A 96 -5.33 15.70 11.55
C LYS A 96 -4.51 15.40 12.79
N ASP A 97 -3.55 14.52 12.70
CA ASP A 97 -2.71 14.08 13.80
C ASP A 97 -1.29 13.72 13.30
N ASN A 98 -0.48 13.15 14.19
CA ASN A 98 0.90 12.75 13.88
C ASN A 98 1.19 11.28 14.23
N VAL A 99 0.17 10.41 14.21
CA VAL A 99 0.37 8.98 14.49
C VAL A 99 1.01 8.26 13.29
N PRO A 100 1.66 7.09 13.50
CA PRO A 100 2.27 6.30 12.43
C PRO A 100 1.32 5.99 11.27
N ILE A 101 1.88 5.75 10.08
CA ILE A 101 1.12 5.36 8.89
C ILE A 101 1.65 4.02 8.37
N LEU A 102 0.75 3.04 8.22
CA LEU A 102 0.98 1.78 7.52
C LEU A 102 0.32 1.85 6.14
N PHE A 103 1.14 1.75 5.10
CA PHE A 103 0.72 1.70 3.71
C PHE A 103 0.66 0.24 3.25
N GLU A 104 -0.50 -0.21 2.79
CA GLU A 104 -0.71 -1.56 2.25
C GLU A 104 -0.46 -1.57 0.75
N GLY A 105 0.68 -2.12 0.36
CA GLY A 105 1.15 -2.17 -1.02
C GLY A 105 1.55 -0.82 -1.60
N LEU A 106 2.25 -0.86 -2.72
CA LEU A 106 2.68 0.32 -3.47
C LEU A 106 1.50 1.22 -3.89
N HIS A 107 0.34 0.61 -4.11
CA HIS A 107 -0.93 1.26 -4.48
C HIS A 107 -1.37 2.36 -3.51
N SER A 108 -1.09 2.19 -2.22
CA SER A 108 -1.53 3.11 -1.15
C SER A 108 -0.57 4.27 -0.92
N CYS A 109 0.62 4.27 -1.54
CA CYS A 109 1.74 5.16 -1.26
C CYS A 109 1.67 6.53 -1.95
N ALA A 110 0.51 6.97 -2.45
CA ALA A 110 0.38 8.21 -3.24
C ALA A 110 0.98 9.46 -2.55
N PHE A 111 0.96 9.51 -1.22
CA PHE A 111 1.45 10.65 -0.42
C PHE A 111 2.69 10.33 0.42
N ILE A 112 3.40 9.25 0.15
CA ILE A 112 4.54 8.85 0.98
C ILE A 112 5.66 9.90 1.01
N ALA A 113 5.84 10.64 -0.08
CA ALA A 113 6.82 11.70 -0.23
C ALA A 113 6.27 13.11 0.06
N ASP A 114 5.04 13.23 0.59
CA ASP A 114 4.48 14.55 0.95
C ASP A 114 5.26 15.14 2.14
N LYS A 115 5.83 16.33 1.96
CA LYS A 115 6.67 17.01 2.97
C LYS A 115 5.95 17.22 4.31
N ARG A 116 4.62 17.37 4.28
CA ARG A 116 3.81 17.54 5.50
C ARG A 116 3.73 16.26 6.36
N LEU A 117 4.14 15.12 5.80
CA LEU A 117 4.21 13.81 6.46
C LEU A 117 5.67 13.39 6.71
N GLU A 118 6.66 14.28 6.53
CA GLU A 118 8.10 13.91 6.56
C GLU A 118 8.52 13.31 7.90
N ASP A 119 8.09 13.90 9.00
CA ASP A 119 8.47 13.49 10.36
C ASP A 119 7.68 12.28 10.90
N ARG A 120 6.76 11.74 10.11
CA ARG A 120 5.91 10.62 10.55
C ARG A 120 6.59 9.28 10.31
N LEU A 121 6.41 8.35 11.25
CA LEU A 121 6.80 6.95 11.03
C LEU A 121 5.95 6.35 9.91
N LYS A 122 6.60 5.97 8.81
CA LYS A 122 6.00 5.41 7.61
C LYS A 122 6.44 3.96 7.46
N ILE A 123 5.48 3.06 7.53
CA ILE A 123 5.67 1.62 7.36
C ILE A 123 5.01 1.25 6.04
N VAL A 124 5.72 0.55 5.18
CA VAL A 124 5.17 0.10 3.89
C VAL A 124 5.21 -1.43 3.84
N ARG A 125 4.05 -2.06 3.66
CA ARG A 125 3.98 -3.49 3.41
C ARG A 125 3.98 -3.75 1.91
N MET A 126 5.01 -4.41 1.43
CA MET A 126 5.13 -4.82 0.03
C MET A 126 4.49 -6.21 -0.16
N HIS A 127 3.47 -6.28 -1.01
CA HIS A 127 2.77 -7.52 -1.33
C HIS A 127 3.40 -8.25 -2.51
N ASN A 128 4.00 -7.51 -3.43
CA ASN A 128 4.67 -7.99 -4.64
C ASN A 128 5.69 -6.97 -5.12
N VAL A 129 6.56 -7.39 -6.02
CA VAL A 129 7.35 -6.48 -6.87
C VAL A 129 6.47 -6.06 -8.06
N GLU A 130 5.71 -4.97 -7.89
CA GLU A 130 4.63 -4.57 -8.81
C GLU A 130 5.10 -4.31 -10.25
N TRP A 131 6.28 -3.73 -10.44
CA TRP A 131 6.80 -3.46 -11.78
C TRP A 131 7.13 -4.74 -12.55
N GLU A 132 7.57 -5.80 -11.86
CA GLU A 132 7.81 -7.10 -12.47
C GLU A 132 6.50 -7.76 -12.91
N TYR A 133 5.45 -7.66 -12.10
CA TYR A 133 4.12 -8.13 -12.48
C TYR A 133 3.66 -7.47 -13.79
N TYR A 134 3.79 -6.14 -13.92
CA TYR A 134 3.45 -5.41 -15.16
C TYR A 134 4.37 -5.76 -16.34
N ARG A 135 5.64 -6.02 -16.08
CA ARG A 135 6.58 -6.53 -17.09
C ARG A 135 6.15 -7.89 -17.64
N ASN A 136 5.72 -8.78 -16.76
CA ASN A 136 5.23 -10.10 -17.14
C ASN A 136 3.90 -10.01 -17.91
N LEU A 137 2.98 -9.14 -17.51
CA LEU A 137 1.77 -8.85 -18.28
C LEU A 137 2.10 -8.34 -19.67
N ASN A 138 3.11 -7.46 -19.83
CA ASN A 138 3.56 -6.98 -21.11
C ASN A 138 4.10 -8.10 -22.01
N ALA A 139 4.84 -9.05 -21.43
CA ALA A 139 5.40 -10.18 -22.19
C ALA A 139 4.29 -11.11 -22.74
N LEU A 140 3.21 -11.29 -21.99
CA LEU A 140 2.10 -12.20 -22.34
C LEU A 140 1.00 -11.52 -23.22
N GLU A 141 0.95 -10.20 -23.28
CA GLU A 141 -0.10 -9.48 -24.02
C GLU A 141 0.18 -9.52 -25.52
N SER A 142 -0.86 -9.76 -26.33
CA SER A 142 -0.78 -9.78 -27.80
C SER A 142 -1.13 -8.42 -28.43
N ARG A 143 -1.94 -7.59 -27.78
CA ARG A 143 -2.43 -6.33 -28.31
C ARG A 143 -1.38 -5.22 -28.15
N PHE A 144 -0.92 -4.66 -29.26
CA PHE A 144 0.16 -3.68 -29.32
C PHE A 144 -0.01 -2.49 -28.37
N TRP A 145 -1.20 -1.85 -28.32
CA TRP A 145 -1.44 -0.70 -27.43
C TRP A 145 -1.39 -1.06 -25.95
N LYS A 146 -1.83 -2.28 -25.59
CA LYS A 146 -1.73 -2.76 -24.21
C LYS A 146 -0.29 -3.07 -23.82
N LYS A 147 0.51 -3.59 -24.75
CA LYS A 147 1.96 -3.77 -24.55
C LYS A 147 2.63 -2.44 -24.21
N ILE A 148 2.36 -1.39 -24.98
CA ILE A 148 2.88 -0.05 -24.71
C ILE A 148 2.45 0.43 -23.32
N TYR A 149 1.17 0.29 -22.99
CA TYR A 149 0.65 0.66 -21.68
C TYR A 149 1.36 -0.09 -20.54
N PHE A 150 1.47 -1.41 -20.61
CA PHE A 150 2.13 -2.20 -19.57
C PHE A 150 3.63 -1.89 -19.47
N ALA A 151 4.32 -1.66 -20.56
CA ALA A 151 5.72 -1.25 -20.57
C ALA A 151 5.91 0.12 -19.87
N MET A 152 5.06 1.09 -20.17
CA MET A 152 5.09 2.41 -19.55
C MET A 152 4.78 2.33 -18.04
N GLU A 153 3.74 1.62 -17.67
CA GLU A 153 3.35 1.47 -16.25
C GLU A 153 4.41 0.70 -15.45
N SER A 154 5.00 -0.36 -16.02
CA SER A 154 6.12 -1.08 -15.40
C SER A 154 7.28 -0.13 -15.08
N LYS A 155 7.67 0.73 -16.03
CA LYS A 155 8.75 1.71 -15.80
C LYS A 155 8.38 2.76 -14.76
N LYS A 156 7.13 3.28 -14.79
CA LYS A 156 6.64 4.21 -13.75
C LYS A 156 6.64 3.55 -12.37
N LEU A 157 6.22 2.29 -12.27
CA LEU A 157 6.20 1.54 -11.02
C LEU A 157 7.61 1.33 -10.47
N GLN A 158 8.59 1.00 -11.31
CA GLN A 158 9.98 0.84 -10.90
C GLN A 158 10.57 2.15 -10.33
N LEU A 159 10.30 3.28 -10.98
CA LEU A 159 10.74 4.59 -10.50
C LEU A 159 10.02 4.98 -9.19
N PHE A 160 8.73 4.70 -9.10
CA PHE A 160 7.94 5.01 -7.91
C PHE A 160 8.32 4.13 -6.72
N GLU A 161 8.64 2.86 -6.93
CA GLU A 161 9.17 1.95 -5.91
C GLU A 161 10.45 2.50 -5.28
N ASN A 162 11.39 3.02 -6.09
CA ASN A 162 12.59 3.68 -5.58
C ASN A 162 12.26 4.91 -4.71
N GLN A 163 11.26 5.69 -5.10
CA GLN A 163 10.78 6.80 -4.29
C GLN A 163 10.16 6.32 -2.97
N VAL A 164 9.39 5.23 -2.99
CA VAL A 164 8.80 4.64 -1.78
C VAL A 164 9.89 4.16 -0.82
N ILE A 165 10.89 3.44 -1.33
CA ILE A 165 12.04 2.96 -0.56
C ILE A 165 12.75 4.13 0.13
N SER A 166 12.96 5.25 -0.57
CA SER A 166 13.67 6.41 -0.01
C SER A 166 12.88 7.21 1.03
N HIS A 167 11.57 7.04 1.13
CA HIS A 167 10.71 7.77 2.08
C HIS A 167 10.08 6.89 3.16
N ALA A 168 10.20 5.57 3.07
CA ALA A 168 9.77 4.65 4.12
C ALA A 168 10.78 4.63 5.29
N ASN A 169 10.30 4.37 6.50
CA ASN A 169 11.16 4.06 7.65
C ASN A 169 11.30 2.54 7.84
N ILE A 170 10.22 1.80 7.52
CA ILE A 170 10.19 0.33 7.61
C ILE A 170 9.53 -0.21 6.36
N ILE A 171 10.12 -1.25 5.77
CA ILE A 171 9.53 -2.04 4.69
C ILE A 171 9.24 -3.44 5.25
N LEU A 172 7.99 -3.87 5.16
CA LEU A 172 7.56 -5.22 5.51
C LEU A 172 7.44 -6.03 4.23
N THR A 173 8.20 -7.12 4.12
CA THR A 173 8.15 -8.06 2.99
C THR A 173 7.36 -9.31 3.39
N ILE A 174 6.81 -10.05 2.41
CA ILE A 174 6.00 -11.24 2.67
C ILE A 174 6.75 -12.55 2.45
N SER A 175 7.86 -12.52 1.74
CA SER A 175 8.69 -13.69 1.44
C SER A 175 10.19 -13.39 1.61
N PRO A 176 11.04 -14.43 1.79
CA PRO A 176 12.48 -14.26 1.80
C PRO A 176 13.02 -13.70 0.47
N ASP A 177 12.43 -14.08 -0.67
CA ASP A 177 12.84 -13.59 -1.99
C ASP A 177 12.58 -12.09 -2.13
N ASP A 178 11.40 -11.61 -1.68
CA ASP A 178 11.11 -10.18 -1.64
C ASP A 178 12.08 -9.44 -0.70
N THR A 179 12.42 -10.05 0.44
CA THR A 179 13.39 -9.47 1.38
C THR A 179 14.74 -9.25 0.70
N ALA A 180 15.28 -10.30 0.06
CA ALA A 180 16.55 -10.23 -0.65
C ALA A 180 16.51 -9.20 -1.80
N TYR A 181 15.40 -9.12 -2.54
CA TYR A 181 15.20 -8.13 -3.58
C TYR A 181 15.27 -6.69 -3.03
N PHE A 182 14.57 -6.39 -1.94
CA PHE A 182 14.55 -5.04 -1.38
C PHE A 182 15.88 -4.68 -0.70
N GLU A 183 16.60 -5.63 -0.10
CA GLU A 183 17.96 -5.43 0.43
C GLU A 183 18.94 -5.05 -0.67
N GLU A 184 18.96 -5.79 -1.79
CA GLU A 184 19.79 -5.46 -2.96
C GLU A 184 19.46 -4.07 -3.54
N ARG A 185 18.18 -3.70 -3.55
CA ARG A 185 17.74 -2.37 -4.02
C ARG A 185 18.20 -1.25 -3.10
N LEU A 186 18.20 -1.47 -1.78
CA LEU A 186 18.71 -0.50 -0.81
C LEU A 186 20.21 -0.26 -0.97
N GLU A 187 20.99 -1.31 -1.12
CA GLU A 187 22.45 -1.20 -1.33
C GLU A 187 22.77 -0.33 -2.56
N LYS A 188 22.01 -0.51 -3.65
CA LYS A 188 22.18 0.27 -4.89
C LYS A 188 21.79 1.74 -4.76
N GLN A 189 20.91 2.10 -3.80
CA GLN A 189 20.44 3.48 -3.63
C GLN A 189 21.36 4.34 -2.73
N ALA A 190 22.21 3.74 -1.92
CA ALA A 190 23.13 4.41 -1.01
C ALA A 190 22.46 5.55 -0.20
N LEU A 191 21.28 5.29 0.38
CA LEU A 191 20.49 6.28 1.11
C LEU A 191 21.16 6.70 2.41
N ALA A 192 21.09 7.99 2.78
CA ALA A 192 21.59 8.51 4.05
C ALA A 192 20.86 7.92 5.28
N LYS A 193 19.56 7.59 5.11
CA LYS A 193 18.74 6.92 6.13
C LYS A 193 17.94 5.80 5.46
N PRO A 194 18.53 4.61 5.28
CA PRO A 194 17.81 3.50 4.66
C PRO A 194 16.68 3.02 5.57
N PRO A 195 15.54 2.55 5.01
CA PRO A 195 14.51 1.89 5.79
C PRO A 195 15.01 0.58 6.36
N ARG A 196 14.42 0.15 7.49
CA ARG A 196 14.62 -1.20 8.00
C ARG A 196 13.73 -2.16 7.22
N ILE A 197 14.30 -3.23 6.68
CA ILE A 197 13.53 -4.32 6.06
C ILE A 197 13.22 -5.38 7.11
N VAL A 198 11.98 -5.85 7.14
CA VAL A 198 11.49 -6.86 8.09
C VAL A 198 10.64 -7.87 7.34
N LEU A 199 11.03 -9.14 7.37
CA LEU A 199 10.19 -10.23 6.88
C LEU A 199 9.00 -10.41 7.81
N CYS A 200 7.80 -10.28 7.27
CA CYS A 200 6.54 -10.48 7.98
C CYS A 200 5.62 -11.33 7.10
N ALA A 201 5.46 -12.61 7.42
CA ALA A 201 4.63 -13.53 6.65
C ALA A 201 3.19 -13.02 6.50
N ALA A 202 2.49 -13.49 5.46
CA ALA A 202 1.10 -13.15 5.24
C ALA A 202 0.20 -13.69 6.36
N PHE A 203 -0.73 -12.86 6.85
CA PHE A 203 -1.60 -13.22 7.97
C PHE A 203 -2.58 -14.35 7.63
N SER A 204 -2.95 -14.53 6.37
CA SER A 204 -3.84 -15.59 5.91
C SER A 204 -3.35 -17.00 6.21
N SER A 205 -2.04 -17.21 6.36
CA SER A 205 -1.46 -18.53 6.67
C SER A 205 -1.53 -18.91 8.16
N GLN A 206 -1.77 -17.96 9.05
CA GLN A 206 -1.82 -18.19 10.50
C GLN A 206 -3.22 -18.49 11.04
N TYR A 207 -4.26 -18.10 10.31
CA TYR A 207 -5.65 -18.26 10.76
C TYR A 207 -6.42 -19.37 10.03
N GLY A 208 -5.72 -20.40 9.53
CA GLY A 208 -6.24 -21.61 8.90
C GLY A 208 -7.66 -21.50 8.36
N CYS A 209 -7.82 -21.49 7.05
CA CYS A 209 -9.11 -21.77 6.41
C CYS A 209 -9.31 -23.27 6.37
#